data_6309615bc545081a5bb4c98fe12abaf7
#
_entry.id   6309615bc545081a5bb4c98fe12abaf7
#
_cell.length_a   1.000
_cell.length_b   1.000
_cell.length_c   1.000
_cell.angle_alpha   90.00
_cell.angle_beta   90.00
_cell.angle_gamma   90.00
#
_symmetry.space_group_name_H-M   'P 1'
#
loop_
_entity.id
_entity.type
_entity.pdbx_description
1 polymer ?
#
loop_
_entity_poly.entity_id
_entity_poly.type
_entity_poly.pdbx_seq_one_letter_code
_entity_poly.pdbx_strand_id
1 'polypeptide(L)'
;MAKAHYERTKPHVNIGTIGHVDHGKTTLTAAITKVLAEEGKANFLDYASIDKAPEERARGITINTSTVEYETATRHYAHVDCPGHADYVKNMITGAAQMDGAILVVSAADGPMPQTREHILLAKQVGVPAIVVFLNKADQVDDPELIDLVEMEIRDLLSSYGYPGDDTPIIVGSALGALNGNPDDEQKIRDLMQAVDDYIPTPERDTDKPFLMPVEDVFTITGRGTVATGRVERGTVKVGDNAEIVGLQEKPTATVVTGVEMFRKTLDQ
;
A
#
# COMPACT_ATOMS: atom_id res chain seq x y z
N MET A 1 -5.10 -27.11 11.86
CA MET A 1 -6.21 -26.19 12.15
C MET A 1 -6.80 -25.74 10.82
N ALA A 2 -8.13 -25.66 10.69
CA ALA A 2 -8.76 -25.08 9.51
C ALA A 2 -8.37 -23.59 9.43
N LYS A 3 -8.09 -23.10 8.21
CA LYS A 3 -7.85 -21.66 8.01
C LYS A 3 -9.16 -20.88 8.27
N ALA A 4 -9.02 -19.65 8.74
CA ALA A 4 -10.15 -18.75 8.83
C ALA A 4 -10.70 -18.45 7.42
N HIS A 5 -12.00 -18.28 7.31
CA HIS A 5 -12.66 -17.84 6.08
C HIS A 5 -12.73 -16.31 6.07
N TYR A 6 -12.54 -15.71 4.89
CA TYR A 6 -12.67 -14.25 4.71
C TYR A 6 -14.10 -13.91 4.27
N GLU A 7 -14.78 -13.09 5.06
CA GLU A 7 -16.09 -12.56 4.71
C GLU A 7 -15.96 -11.12 4.18
N ARG A 8 -16.47 -10.89 2.97
CA ARG A 8 -16.48 -9.56 2.36
C ARG A 8 -17.64 -8.72 2.90
N THR A 9 -17.40 -8.04 4.00
CA THR A 9 -18.42 -7.16 4.65
C THR A 9 -18.29 -5.70 4.23
N LYS A 10 -17.14 -5.30 3.66
CA LYS A 10 -16.82 -3.92 3.25
C LYS A 10 -16.18 -3.91 1.86
N PRO A 11 -16.27 -2.79 1.12
CA PRO A 11 -15.48 -2.59 -0.09
C PRO A 11 -13.99 -2.76 0.18
N HIS A 12 -13.29 -3.47 -0.71
CA HIS A 12 -11.87 -3.69 -0.61
C HIS A 12 -11.10 -2.72 -1.49
N VAL A 13 -10.08 -2.06 -0.93
CA VAL A 13 -9.24 -1.07 -1.60
C VAL A 13 -7.78 -1.41 -1.36
N ASN A 14 -6.99 -1.42 -2.42
CA ASN A 14 -5.55 -1.56 -2.34
C ASN A 14 -4.91 -0.17 -2.28
N ILE A 15 -4.21 0.13 -1.21
CA ILE A 15 -3.43 1.36 -1.08
C ILE A 15 -1.98 1.03 -0.78
N GLY A 16 -1.11 2.02 -0.81
CA GLY A 16 0.26 1.81 -0.36
C GLY A 16 1.00 3.10 -0.10
N THR A 17 2.12 2.99 0.60
CA THR A 17 3.03 4.08 0.89
C THR A 17 4.09 4.20 -0.21
N ILE A 18 4.26 5.41 -0.73
CA ILE A 18 5.30 5.79 -1.69
C ILE A 18 6.06 7.02 -1.17
N GLY A 19 7.24 7.28 -1.69
CA GLY A 19 8.06 8.44 -1.31
C GLY A 19 9.52 8.07 -1.09
N HIS A 20 10.33 9.07 -0.76
CA HIS A 20 11.78 8.94 -0.63
C HIS A 20 12.19 7.96 0.48
N VAL A 21 13.40 7.40 0.37
CA VAL A 21 14.03 6.63 1.47
C VAL A 21 14.12 7.51 2.72
N ASP A 22 14.02 6.91 3.90
CA ASP A 22 14.09 7.58 5.22
C ASP A 22 13.00 8.63 5.52
N HIS A 23 12.01 8.83 4.64
CA HIS A 23 10.85 9.68 4.94
C HIS A 23 9.84 9.03 5.89
N GLY A 24 10.02 7.75 6.25
CA GLY A 24 9.25 7.06 7.29
C GLY A 24 8.02 6.32 6.78
N LYS A 25 8.03 5.78 5.54
CA LYS A 25 6.93 4.97 4.98
C LYS A 25 6.56 3.77 5.85
N THR A 26 7.53 2.92 6.14
CA THR A 26 7.33 1.72 6.99
C THR A 26 6.95 2.09 8.41
N THR A 27 7.50 3.20 8.95
CA THR A 27 7.11 3.75 10.26
C THR A 27 5.64 4.17 10.26
N LEU A 28 5.19 4.84 9.19
CA LEU A 28 3.79 5.22 9.03
C LEU A 28 2.87 4.00 8.91
N THR A 29 3.27 2.99 8.12
CA THR A 29 2.54 1.73 8.00
C THR A 29 2.38 1.05 9.36
N ALA A 30 3.44 1.00 10.17
CA ALA A 30 3.38 0.48 11.53
C ALA A 30 2.47 1.33 12.44
N ALA A 31 2.53 2.67 12.35
CA ALA A 31 1.66 3.57 13.12
C ALA A 31 0.18 3.37 12.78
N ILE A 32 -0.16 3.23 11.48
CA ILE A 32 -1.54 2.94 11.04
C ILE A 32 -2.02 1.63 11.66
N THR A 33 -1.23 0.55 11.57
CA THR A 33 -1.63 -0.74 12.15
C THR A 33 -1.79 -0.68 13.67
N LYS A 34 -0.96 0.10 14.38
CA LYS A 34 -1.07 0.30 15.84
C LYS A 34 -2.37 1.00 16.20
N VAL A 35 -2.61 2.18 15.62
CA VAL A 35 -3.78 3.01 15.95
C VAL A 35 -5.08 2.26 15.63
N LEU A 36 -5.15 1.57 14.48
CA LEU A 36 -6.32 0.78 14.11
C LEU A 36 -6.46 -0.50 14.94
N ALA A 37 -5.36 -1.08 15.44
CA ALA A 37 -5.43 -2.25 16.34
C ALA A 37 -6.04 -1.90 17.69
N GLU A 38 -5.81 -0.70 18.22
CA GLU A 38 -6.44 -0.19 19.44
C GLU A 38 -7.97 -0.10 19.30
N GLU A 39 -8.45 0.09 18.08
CA GLU A 39 -9.88 0.08 17.73
C GLU A 39 -10.43 -1.30 17.34
N GLY A 40 -9.59 -2.35 17.39
CA GLY A 40 -9.97 -3.71 16.98
C GLY A 40 -10.10 -3.91 15.46
N LYS A 41 -9.55 -2.99 14.66
CA LYS A 41 -9.68 -2.95 13.19
C LYS A 41 -8.43 -3.43 12.44
N ALA A 42 -7.36 -3.77 13.15
CA ALA A 42 -6.12 -4.30 12.61
C ALA A 42 -5.44 -5.25 13.59
N ASN A 43 -4.42 -5.98 13.09
CA ASN A 43 -3.41 -6.58 13.93
C ASN A 43 -2.19 -5.65 13.93
N PHE A 44 -1.74 -5.22 15.09
CA PHE A 44 -0.53 -4.40 15.18
C PHE A 44 0.67 -5.16 14.60
N LEU A 45 1.39 -4.51 13.72
CA LEU A 45 2.65 -4.97 13.14
C LEU A 45 3.71 -3.93 13.42
N ASP A 46 4.73 -4.31 14.19
CA ASP A 46 5.90 -3.49 14.40
C ASP A 46 6.77 -3.39 13.13
N TYR A 47 7.67 -2.45 13.10
CA TYR A 47 8.60 -2.22 11.99
C TYR A 47 9.31 -3.52 11.54
N ALA A 48 9.83 -4.30 12.51
CA ALA A 48 10.55 -5.53 12.23
C ALA A 48 9.64 -6.67 11.69
N SER A 49 8.34 -6.56 11.88
CA SER A 49 7.35 -7.49 11.32
C SER A 49 6.92 -7.11 9.91
N ILE A 50 7.11 -5.86 9.51
CA ILE A 50 6.88 -5.37 8.14
C ILE A 50 8.13 -5.66 7.30
N ASP A 51 9.30 -5.15 7.68
CA ASP A 51 10.59 -5.41 7.04
C ASP A 51 11.21 -6.71 7.60
N LYS A 52 10.85 -7.84 6.98
CA LYS A 52 11.17 -9.19 7.51
C LYS A 52 12.51 -9.72 7.08
N ALA A 53 13.02 -9.32 5.92
CA ALA A 53 14.26 -9.85 5.38
C ALA A 53 15.46 -9.45 6.25
N PRO A 54 16.41 -10.35 6.51
CA PRO A 54 17.62 -10.03 7.29
C PRO A 54 18.41 -8.85 6.69
N GLU A 55 18.40 -8.71 5.38
CA GLU A 55 19.09 -7.62 4.66
C GLU A 55 18.37 -6.26 4.88
N GLU A 56 17.04 -6.23 4.89
CA GLU A 56 16.24 -5.05 5.21
C GLU A 56 16.55 -4.54 6.62
N ARG A 57 16.56 -5.47 7.59
CA ARG A 57 16.89 -5.14 8.99
C ARG A 57 18.33 -4.67 9.17
N ALA A 58 19.28 -5.29 8.45
CA ALA A 58 20.69 -4.92 8.54
C ALA A 58 20.98 -3.53 7.94
N ARG A 59 20.24 -3.15 6.90
CA ARG A 59 20.40 -1.86 6.21
C ARG A 59 19.45 -0.77 6.72
N GLY A 60 18.38 -1.14 7.43
CA GLY A 60 17.33 -0.22 7.86
C GLY A 60 16.52 0.37 6.72
N ILE A 61 16.42 -0.33 5.58
CA ILE A 61 15.67 0.09 4.38
C ILE A 61 14.78 -1.04 3.88
N THR A 62 13.60 -0.69 3.37
CA THR A 62 12.70 -1.63 2.69
C THR A 62 13.25 -1.98 1.32
N ILE A 63 13.37 -3.26 1.02
CA ILE A 63 13.85 -3.80 -0.26
C ILE A 63 12.69 -4.39 -1.05
N ASN A 64 11.90 -5.25 -0.41
CA ASN A 64 10.74 -5.90 -1.01
C ASN A 64 9.46 -5.20 -0.56
N THR A 65 8.43 -5.26 -1.41
CA THR A 65 7.10 -4.84 -0.99
C THR A 65 6.57 -5.73 0.12
N SER A 66 5.99 -5.15 1.15
CA SER A 66 5.30 -5.86 2.21
C SER A 66 3.83 -5.47 2.20
N THR A 67 2.92 -6.42 2.32
CA THR A 67 1.49 -6.14 2.34
C THR A 67 0.93 -6.41 3.73
N VAL A 68 0.22 -5.42 4.28
CA VAL A 68 -0.48 -5.51 5.56
C VAL A 68 -1.98 -5.34 5.37
N GLU A 69 -2.77 -5.93 6.26
CA GLU A 69 -4.25 -5.91 6.24
C GLU A 69 -4.76 -5.08 7.40
N TYR A 70 -5.72 -4.20 7.13
CA TYR A 70 -6.49 -3.50 8.15
C TYR A 70 -7.82 -3.00 7.60
N GLU A 71 -8.67 -2.47 8.47
CA GLU A 71 -9.94 -1.88 8.05
C GLU A 71 -10.22 -0.56 8.77
N THR A 72 -11.09 0.25 8.16
CA THR A 72 -11.73 1.40 8.79
C THR A 72 -13.19 1.07 9.12
N ALA A 73 -13.97 2.06 9.47
CA ALA A 73 -15.40 1.87 9.64
C ALA A 73 -16.10 1.48 8.31
N THR A 74 -15.61 1.99 7.19
CA THR A 74 -16.25 1.94 5.87
C THR A 74 -15.59 0.99 4.87
N ARG A 75 -14.29 0.70 5.01
CA ARG A 75 -13.50 -0.03 4.01
C ARG A 75 -12.54 -1.04 4.63
N HIS A 76 -12.21 -2.05 3.83
CA HIS A 76 -11.13 -3.00 4.09
C HIS A 76 -9.95 -2.70 3.17
N TYR A 77 -8.74 -2.69 3.72
CA TYR A 77 -7.53 -2.30 3.01
C TYR A 77 -6.49 -3.41 2.94
N ALA A 78 -5.92 -3.59 1.74
CA ALA A 78 -4.59 -4.14 1.54
C ALA A 78 -3.62 -2.98 1.38
N HIS A 79 -2.68 -2.83 2.28
CA HIS A 79 -1.68 -1.77 2.25
C HIS A 79 -0.32 -2.33 1.85
N VAL A 80 0.20 -1.83 0.74
CA VAL A 80 1.51 -2.20 0.19
C VAL A 80 2.55 -1.19 0.65
N ASP A 81 3.48 -1.60 1.50
CA ASP A 81 4.64 -0.79 1.86
C ASP A 81 5.72 -0.93 0.77
N CYS A 82 6.01 0.16 0.07
CA CYS A 82 6.94 0.19 -1.05
C CYS A 82 8.34 0.63 -0.64
N PRO A 83 9.40 0.04 -1.26
CA PRO A 83 10.76 0.53 -1.07
C PRO A 83 10.91 1.97 -1.54
N GLY A 84 11.77 2.74 -0.86
CA GLY A 84 12.04 4.14 -1.19
C GLY A 84 13.35 4.36 -1.96
N HIS A 85 14.25 3.38 -1.95
CA HIS A 85 15.59 3.51 -2.52
C HIS A 85 15.59 3.28 -4.04
N ALA A 86 16.38 4.07 -4.78
CA ALA A 86 16.46 4.02 -6.23
C ALA A 86 16.83 2.64 -6.79
N ASP A 87 17.65 1.85 -6.09
CA ASP A 87 18.03 0.50 -6.53
C ASP A 87 16.84 -0.47 -6.59
N TYR A 88 15.73 -0.16 -5.90
CA TYR A 88 14.55 -1.02 -5.80
C TYR A 88 13.32 -0.47 -6.53
N VAL A 89 13.51 0.45 -7.47
CA VAL A 89 12.44 1.04 -8.30
C VAL A 89 11.57 -0.03 -8.97
N LYS A 90 12.15 -1.15 -9.40
CA LYS A 90 11.39 -2.26 -9.98
C LYS A 90 10.34 -2.82 -9.00
N ASN A 91 10.72 -3.02 -7.74
CA ASN A 91 9.80 -3.50 -6.71
C ASN A 91 8.74 -2.45 -6.36
N MET A 92 9.14 -1.16 -6.37
CA MET A 92 8.20 -0.04 -6.21
C MET A 92 7.15 -0.02 -7.33
N ILE A 93 7.56 -0.17 -8.59
CA ILE A 93 6.63 -0.20 -9.74
C ILE A 93 5.65 -1.37 -9.62
N THR A 94 6.13 -2.55 -9.28
CA THR A 94 5.28 -3.74 -9.08
C THR A 94 4.26 -3.51 -7.97
N GLY A 95 4.68 -2.93 -6.85
CA GLY A 95 3.78 -2.59 -5.74
C GLY A 95 2.77 -1.51 -6.13
N ALA A 96 3.23 -0.43 -6.79
CA ALA A 96 2.36 0.67 -7.19
C ALA A 96 1.30 0.26 -8.22
N ALA A 97 1.62 -0.68 -9.12
CA ALA A 97 0.67 -1.19 -10.10
C ALA A 97 -0.55 -1.91 -9.47
N GLN A 98 -0.43 -2.34 -8.20
CA GLN A 98 -1.53 -2.97 -7.47
C GLN A 98 -2.47 -1.97 -6.80
N MET A 99 -2.09 -0.69 -6.68
CA MET A 99 -2.76 0.30 -5.84
C MET A 99 -3.97 0.92 -6.54
N ASP A 100 -5.06 1.06 -5.79
CA ASP A 100 -6.24 1.85 -6.14
C ASP A 100 -6.10 3.33 -5.66
N GLY A 101 -5.09 3.60 -4.85
CA GLY A 101 -4.67 4.91 -4.36
C GLY A 101 -3.37 4.82 -3.59
N ALA A 102 -2.68 5.93 -3.39
CA ALA A 102 -1.41 5.96 -2.68
C ALA A 102 -1.37 7.00 -1.56
N ILE A 103 -0.56 6.73 -0.54
CA ILE A 103 -0.15 7.70 0.48
C ILE A 103 1.28 8.11 0.16
N LEU A 104 1.46 9.35 -0.25
CA LEU A 104 2.78 9.94 -0.45
C LEU A 104 3.32 10.42 0.89
N VAL A 105 4.44 9.84 1.31
CA VAL A 105 5.10 10.21 2.58
C VAL A 105 6.28 11.12 2.28
N VAL A 106 6.23 12.33 2.82
CA VAL A 106 7.29 13.33 2.69
C VAL A 106 7.71 13.78 4.09
N SER A 107 9.01 13.89 4.33
CA SER A 107 9.52 14.48 5.57
C SER A 107 9.32 16.00 5.55
N ALA A 108 8.71 16.55 6.60
CA ALA A 108 8.54 17.99 6.76
C ALA A 108 9.88 18.73 6.89
N ALA A 109 10.90 18.05 7.44
CA ALA A 109 12.23 18.62 7.62
C ALA A 109 13.06 18.65 6.31
N ASP A 110 12.85 17.67 5.42
CA ASP A 110 13.67 17.50 4.21
C ASP A 110 12.96 18.01 2.95
N GLY A 111 11.63 18.07 2.97
CA GLY A 111 10.80 18.38 1.78
C GLY A 111 10.84 17.29 0.71
N PRO A 112 10.32 17.58 -0.50
CA PRO A 112 10.33 16.65 -1.62
C PRO A 112 11.76 16.39 -2.13
N MET A 113 12.17 15.12 -2.08
CA MET A 113 13.49 14.64 -2.49
C MET A 113 13.42 13.96 -3.89
N PRO A 114 14.54 13.60 -4.52
CA PRO A 114 14.55 13.05 -5.88
C PRO A 114 13.61 11.84 -6.07
N GLN A 115 13.62 10.86 -5.15
CA GLN A 115 12.72 9.71 -5.25
C GLN A 115 11.25 10.08 -5.00
N THR A 116 10.94 11.17 -4.31
CA THR A 116 9.56 11.68 -4.19
C THR A 116 9.01 11.99 -5.58
N ARG A 117 9.78 12.73 -6.41
CA ARG A 117 9.42 13.08 -7.78
C ARG A 117 9.28 11.85 -8.68
N GLU A 118 10.23 10.94 -8.57
CA GLU A 118 10.24 9.68 -9.32
C GLU A 118 9.03 8.81 -8.97
N HIS A 119 8.70 8.66 -7.69
CA HIS A 119 7.57 7.84 -7.25
C HIS A 119 6.21 8.43 -7.69
N ILE A 120 6.04 9.76 -7.68
CA ILE A 120 4.82 10.39 -8.20
C ILE A 120 4.69 10.13 -9.71
N LEU A 121 5.78 10.28 -10.47
CA LEU A 121 5.79 9.99 -11.90
C LEU A 121 5.43 8.54 -12.18
N LEU A 122 6.07 7.60 -11.48
CA LEU A 122 5.83 6.17 -11.65
C LEU A 122 4.40 5.78 -11.26
N ALA A 123 3.88 6.30 -10.13
CA ALA A 123 2.49 6.09 -9.73
C ALA A 123 1.51 6.56 -10.81
N LYS A 124 1.79 7.72 -11.43
CA LYS A 124 0.98 8.21 -12.56
C LYS A 124 1.04 7.30 -13.77
N GLN A 125 2.23 6.81 -14.12
CA GLN A 125 2.43 5.92 -15.28
C GLN A 125 1.76 4.56 -15.12
N VAL A 126 1.75 3.99 -13.91
CA VAL A 126 1.06 2.72 -13.64
C VAL A 126 -0.44 2.90 -13.37
N GLY A 127 -0.94 4.14 -13.39
CA GLY A 127 -2.37 4.42 -13.34
C GLY A 127 -2.97 4.54 -11.93
N VAL A 128 -2.17 4.87 -10.90
CA VAL A 128 -2.70 5.18 -9.56
C VAL A 128 -3.61 6.42 -9.68
N PRO A 129 -4.91 6.32 -9.38
CA PRO A 129 -5.85 7.39 -9.70
C PRO A 129 -5.80 8.58 -8.74
N ALA A 130 -5.46 8.35 -7.48
CA ALA A 130 -5.48 9.39 -6.44
C ALA A 130 -4.34 9.20 -5.43
N ILE A 131 -3.85 10.31 -4.89
CA ILE A 131 -2.80 10.37 -3.87
C ILE A 131 -3.30 11.22 -2.70
N VAL A 132 -3.08 10.73 -1.47
CA VAL A 132 -3.19 11.50 -0.23
C VAL A 132 -1.78 11.69 0.30
N VAL A 133 -1.48 12.83 0.93
CA VAL A 133 -0.13 13.13 1.43
C VAL A 133 -0.09 13.03 2.96
N PHE A 134 0.94 12.39 3.48
CA PHE A 134 1.32 12.49 4.88
C PHE A 134 2.66 13.22 5.00
N LEU A 135 2.62 14.45 5.52
CA LEU A 135 3.80 15.26 5.81
C LEU A 135 4.33 14.83 7.17
N ASN A 136 5.29 13.91 7.14
CA ASN A 136 5.81 13.20 8.31
C ASN A 136 6.96 13.97 8.99
N LYS A 137 7.31 13.55 10.21
CA LYS A 137 8.38 14.14 11.03
C LYS A 137 8.15 15.62 11.36
N ALA A 138 6.90 16.02 11.52
CA ALA A 138 6.56 17.39 11.90
C ALA A 138 7.14 17.77 13.27
N ASP A 139 7.42 16.79 14.13
CA ASP A 139 8.11 16.93 15.41
C ASP A 139 9.56 17.42 15.30
N GLN A 140 10.15 17.42 14.11
CA GLN A 140 11.51 17.88 13.82
C GLN A 140 11.56 19.31 13.28
N VAL A 141 10.40 19.96 13.10
CA VAL A 141 10.30 21.30 12.52
C VAL A 141 9.63 22.25 13.51
N ASP A 142 10.41 23.22 14.01
CA ASP A 142 9.91 24.21 14.99
C ASP A 142 9.19 25.39 14.30
N ASP A 143 9.49 25.65 13.04
CA ASP A 143 8.95 26.79 12.28
C ASP A 143 7.76 26.37 11.41
N PRO A 144 6.53 26.81 11.75
CA PRO A 144 5.35 26.51 10.95
C PRO A 144 5.44 27.01 9.48
N GLU A 145 6.17 28.10 9.22
CA GLU A 145 6.30 28.65 7.86
C GLU A 145 7.07 27.69 6.94
N LEU A 146 7.99 26.89 7.50
CA LEU A 146 8.67 25.83 6.73
C LEU A 146 7.72 24.70 6.34
N ILE A 147 6.80 24.33 7.21
CA ILE A 147 5.77 23.33 6.92
C ILE A 147 4.88 23.80 5.79
N ASP A 148 4.41 25.05 5.83
CA ASP A 148 3.57 25.65 4.80
C ASP A 148 4.30 25.71 3.46
N LEU A 149 5.60 26.02 3.47
CA LEU A 149 6.42 26.08 2.25
C LEU A 149 6.57 24.67 1.62
N VAL A 150 6.84 23.65 2.43
CA VAL A 150 6.94 22.26 1.96
C VAL A 150 5.59 21.78 1.43
N GLU A 151 4.49 22.10 2.09
CA GLU A 151 3.15 21.79 1.61
C GLU A 151 2.89 22.40 0.23
N MET A 152 3.23 23.66 0.04
CA MET A 152 3.07 24.36 -1.24
C MET A 152 3.92 23.70 -2.34
N GLU A 153 5.17 23.34 -2.04
CA GLU A 153 6.04 22.61 -2.99
C GLU A 153 5.47 21.25 -3.39
N ILE A 154 4.87 20.52 -2.44
CA ILE A 154 4.22 19.23 -2.72
C ILE A 154 3.02 19.42 -3.65
N ARG A 155 2.16 20.43 -3.41
CA ARG A 155 1.01 20.74 -4.26
C ARG A 155 1.41 21.08 -5.68
N ASP A 156 2.42 21.92 -5.86
CA ASP A 156 2.98 22.27 -7.16
C ASP A 156 3.55 21.04 -7.87
N LEU A 157 4.25 20.19 -7.11
CA LEU A 157 4.83 18.97 -7.64
C LEU A 157 3.74 18.00 -8.13
N LEU A 158 2.71 17.75 -7.33
CA LEU A 158 1.58 16.88 -7.71
C LEU A 158 0.87 17.42 -8.96
N SER A 159 0.63 18.74 -9.01
CA SER A 159 0.02 19.41 -10.17
C SER A 159 0.85 19.24 -11.43
N SER A 160 2.18 19.34 -11.32
CA SER A 160 3.10 19.17 -12.45
C SER A 160 3.06 17.77 -13.08
N TYR A 161 2.69 16.75 -12.29
CA TYR A 161 2.50 15.36 -12.74
C TYR A 161 1.04 15.01 -13.05
N GLY A 162 0.13 16.00 -13.03
CA GLY A 162 -1.27 15.85 -13.41
C GLY A 162 -2.15 15.21 -12.35
N TYR A 163 -1.80 15.35 -11.09
CA TYR A 163 -2.70 15.15 -9.95
C TYR A 163 -3.29 16.50 -9.52
N PRO A 164 -4.50 16.55 -8.92
CA PRO A 164 -5.12 17.79 -8.47
C PRO A 164 -4.45 18.28 -7.17
N GLY A 165 -3.25 18.87 -7.27
CA GLY A 165 -2.43 19.27 -6.13
C GLY A 165 -3.16 20.17 -5.12
N ASP A 166 -3.97 21.13 -5.60
CA ASP A 166 -4.72 22.04 -4.73
C ASP A 166 -5.79 21.31 -3.90
N ASP A 167 -6.43 20.29 -4.48
CA ASP A 167 -7.50 19.52 -3.83
C ASP A 167 -6.97 18.29 -3.06
N THR A 168 -5.68 17.96 -3.21
CA THR A 168 -5.09 16.79 -2.55
C THR A 168 -5.03 17.00 -1.04
N PRO A 169 -5.61 16.08 -0.23
CA PRO A 169 -5.49 16.13 1.22
C PRO A 169 -4.03 15.97 1.67
N ILE A 170 -3.57 16.87 2.53
CA ILE A 170 -2.26 16.81 3.17
C ILE A 170 -2.46 16.81 4.68
N ILE A 171 -2.01 15.76 5.34
CA ILE A 171 -2.05 15.61 6.79
C ILE A 171 -0.64 15.75 7.34
N VAL A 172 -0.46 16.64 8.32
CA VAL A 172 0.83 16.93 8.96
C VAL A 172 0.88 16.26 10.32
N GLY A 173 1.94 15.49 10.60
CA GLY A 173 2.09 14.78 11.87
C GLY A 173 3.40 14.02 12.01
N SER A 174 3.52 13.22 13.06
CA SER A 174 4.66 12.35 13.33
C SER A 174 4.23 10.89 13.47
N ALA A 175 4.61 10.07 12.49
CA ALA A 175 4.36 8.63 12.57
C ALA A 175 5.07 7.99 13.77
N LEU A 176 6.28 8.48 14.11
CA LEU A 176 7.03 8.00 15.28
C LEU A 176 6.35 8.44 16.58
N GLY A 177 5.83 9.67 16.63
CA GLY A 177 5.05 10.17 17.78
C GLY A 177 3.82 9.30 18.03
N ALA A 178 3.07 8.95 16.97
CA ALA A 178 1.92 8.04 17.08
C ALA A 178 2.33 6.64 17.55
N LEU A 179 3.44 6.08 17.06
CA LEU A 179 3.96 4.80 17.55
C LEU A 179 4.35 4.84 19.03
N ASN A 180 4.84 5.98 19.50
CA ASN A 180 5.20 6.18 20.89
C ASN A 180 4.00 6.53 21.81
N GLY A 181 2.79 6.59 21.25
CA GLY A 181 1.55 6.82 22.01
C GLY A 181 1.27 8.30 22.29
N ASN A 182 1.79 9.21 21.46
CA ASN A 182 1.39 10.62 21.51
C ASN A 182 -0.04 10.77 20.99
N PRO A 183 -1.02 11.22 21.80
CA PRO A 183 -2.41 11.27 21.41
C PRO A 183 -2.71 12.19 20.20
N ASP A 184 -1.99 13.31 20.11
CA ASP A 184 -2.17 14.26 19.01
C ASP A 184 -1.70 13.64 17.68
N ASP A 185 -0.56 12.94 17.68
CA ASP A 185 -0.06 12.23 16.50
C ASP A 185 -0.91 11.01 16.14
N GLU A 186 -1.44 10.28 17.12
CA GLU A 186 -2.42 9.21 16.86
C GLU A 186 -3.69 9.76 16.21
N GLN A 187 -4.14 10.97 16.62
CA GLN A 187 -5.26 11.62 15.96
C GLN A 187 -4.93 11.96 14.50
N LYS A 188 -3.69 12.39 14.19
CA LYS A 188 -3.26 12.63 12.81
C LYS A 188 -3.27 11.36 11.95
N ILE A 189 -2.97 10.19 12.54
CA ILE A 189 -3.14 8.91 11.83
C ILE A 189 -4.63 8.64 11.54
N ARG A 190 -5.54 8.92 12.48
CA ARG A 190 -6.99 8.80 12.23
C ARG A 190 -7.46 9.77 11.17
N ASP A 191 -6.99 11.03 11.20
CA ASP A 191 -7.30 12.04 10.18
C ASP A 191 -6.80 11.60 8.80
N LEU A 192 -5.61 11.01 8.70
CA LEU A 192 -5.09 10.43 7.48
C LEU A 192 -6.00 9.33 6.93
N MET A 193 -6.40 8.38 7.78
CA MET A 193 -7.25 7.28 7.35
C MET A 193 -8.66 7.77 6.94
N GLN A 194 -9.18 8.81 7.59
CA GLN A 194 -10.42 9.46 7.17
C GLN A 194 -10.25 10.13 5.80
N ALA A 195 -9.14 10.83 5.56
CA ALA A 195 -8.85 11.43 4.26
C ALA A 195 -8.71 10.38 3.15
N VAL A 196 -8.10 9.23 3.47
CA VAL A 196 -8.00 8.09 2.56
C VAL A 196 -9.39 7.51 2.23
N ASP A 197 -10.25 7.35 3.23
CA ASP A 197 -11.64 6.87 3.05
C ASP A 197 -12.45 7.82 2.15
N ASP A 198 -12.29 9.13 2.34
CA ASP A 198 -13.10 10.15 1.65
C ASP A 198 -12.57 10.49 0.25
N TYR A 199 -11.26 10.51 0.07
CA TYR A 199 -10.64 11.04 -1.15
C TYR A 199 -10.27 9.96 -2.18
N ILE A 200 -9.81 8.79 -1.74
CA ILE A 200 -9.46 7.70 -2.66
C ILE A 200 -10.75 7.03 -3.15
N PRO A 201 -10.97 6.96 -4.49
CA PRO A 201 -12.20 6.38 -5.01
C PRO A 201 -12.27 4.88 -4.69
N THR A 202 -13.49 4.39 -4.41
CA THR A 202 -13.70 2.94 -4.36
C THR A 202 -13.57 2.39 -5.79
N PRO A 203 -12.68 1.41 -6.02
CA PRO A 203 -12.44 0.92 -7.36
C PRO A 203 -13.65 0.15 -7.91
N GLU A 204 -14.00 0.44 -9.16
CA GLU A 204 -14.94 -0.39 -9.90
C GLU A 204 -14.24 -1.67 -10.37
N ARG A 205 -14.85 -2.83 -10.12
CA ARG A 205 -14.29 -4.13 -10.50
C ARG A 205 -15.08 -4.72 -11.67
N ASP A 206 -14.41 -4.97 -12.78
CA ASP A 206 -14.97 -5.58 -14.00
C ASP A 206 -15.21 -7.08 -13.79
N THR A 207 -16.15 -7.45 -12.93
CA THR A 207 -16.41 -8.85 -12.55
C THR A 207 -17.01 -9.71 -13.68
N ASP A 208 -17.66 -9.08 -14.67
CA ASP A 208 -18.33 -9.77 -15.78
C ASP A 208 -17.36 -10.14 -16.93
N LYS A 209 -16.12 -9.67 -16.88
CA LYS A 209 -15.08 -9.99 -17.86
C LYS A 209 -14.42 -11.33 -17.54
N PRO A 210 -13.75 -11.96 -18.52
CA PRO A 210 -12.91 -13.13 -18.26
C PRO A 210 -11.85 -12.83 -17.17
N PHE A 211 -11.64 -13.79 -16.27
CA PHE A 211 -10.63 -13.69 -15.22
C PHE A 211 -9.25 -13.35 -15.79
N LEU A 212 -8.59 -12.40 -15.17
CA LEU A 212 -7.21 -12.03 -15.46
C LEU A 212 -6.50 -11.65 -14.18
N MET A 213 -5.37 -12.30 -13.90
CA MET A 213 -4.48 -12.00 -12.80
C MET A 213 -3.03 -12.00 -13.30
N PRO A 214 -2.36 -10.85 -13.40
CA PRO A 214 -0.92 -10.80 -13.59
C PRO A 214 -0.23 -11.50 -12.41
N VAL A 215 0.70 -12.43 -12.74
CA VAL A 215 1.46 -13.14 -11.72
C VAL A 215 2.65 -12.31 -11.30
N GLU A 216 2.75 -12.02 -10.01
CA GLU A 216 3.79 -11.20 -9.41
C GLU A 216 4.87 -12.04 -8.75
N ASP A 217 4.47 -13.09 -8.03
CA ASP A 217 5.37 -14.03 -7.39
C ASP A 217 4.83 -15.45 -7.46
N VAL A 218 5.75 -16.43 -7.40
CA VAL A 218 5.43 -17.85 -7.46
C VAL A 218 6.26 -18.60 -6.43
N PHE A 219 5.59 -19.39 -5.60
CA PHE A 219 6.26 -20.24 -4.62
C PHE A 219 5.55 -21.60 -4.49
N THR A 220 6.26 -22.56 -3.95
CA THR A 220 5.74 -23.90 -3.74
C THR A 220 5.50 -24.17 -2.26
N ILE A 221 4.29 -24.61 -1.93
CA ILE A 221 3.94 -25.05 -0.57
C ILE A 221 3.87 -26.58 -0.55
N THR A 222 4.66 -27.20 0.33
CA THR A 222 4.63 -28.65 0.52
C THR A 222 3.21 -29.13 0.83
N GLY A 223 2.71 -30.09 0.04
CA GLY A 223 1.35 -30.65 0.18
C GLY A 223 0.23 -29.81 -0.46
N ARG A 224 0.54 -28.65 -1.05
CA ARG A 224 -0.44 -27.79 -1.74
C ARG A 224 -0.09 -27.51 -3.21
N GLY A 225 1.17 -27.68 -3.58
CA GLY A 225 1.64 -27.41 -4.94
C GLY A 225 2.13 -25.98 -5.14
N THR A 226 2.08 -25.52 -6.39
CA THR A 226 2.51 -24.19 -6.79
C THR A 226 1.42 -23.16 -6.47
N VAL A 227 1.83 -22.06 -5.85
CA VAL A 227 0.98 -20.91 -5.53
C VAL A 227 1.50 -19.71 -6.32
N ALA A 228 0.61 -19.06 -7.07
CA ALA A 228 0.86 -17.81 -7.73
C ALA A 228 0.16 -16.68 -6.95
N THR A 229 0.84 -15.56 -6.77
CA THR A 229 0.27 -14.35 -6.17
C THR A 229 0.14 -13.26 -7.21
N GLY A 230 -0.82 -12.37 -7.02
CA GLY A 230 -1.06 -11.23 -7.87
C GLY A 230 -2.40 -10.56 -7.55
N ARG A 231 -2.61 -9.41 -8.13
CA ARG A 231 -3.91 -8.72 -8.08
C ARG A 231 -4.83 -9.26 -9.18
N VAL A 232 -6.07 -9.59 -8.84
CA VAL A 232 -7.10 -9.87 -9.84
C VAL A 232 -7.51 -8.57 -10.51
N GLU A 233 -7.14 -8.39 -11.78
CA GLU A 233 -7.44 -7.19 -12.56
C GLU A 233 -8.91 -7.14 -13.01
N ARG A 234 -9.46 -8.27 -13.39
CA ARG A 234 -10.83 -8.40 -13.85
C ARG A 234 -11.35 -9.84 -13.74
N GLY A 235 -12.64 -9.98 -13.82
CA GLY A 235 -13.33 -11.25 -13.70
C GLY A 235 -13.38 -11.79 -12.28
N THR A 236 -13.84 -13.01 -12.15
CA THR A 236 -13.89 -13.75 -10.90
C THR A 236 -13.29 -15.13 -11.10
N VAL A 237 -12.74 -15.69 -10.01
CA VAL A 237 -12.20 -17.04 -10.00
C VAL A 237 -12.59 -17.74 -8.71
N LYS A 238 -12.94 -19.02 -8.78
CA LYS A 238 -13.27 -19.87 -7.61
C LYS A 238 -12.55 -21.21 -7.70
N VAL A 239 -12.55 -21.89 -6.59
CA VAL A 239 -12.01 -23.24 -6.48
C VAL A 239 -12.76 -24.18 -7.45
N GLY A 240 -12.01 -24.89 -8.28
CA GLY A 240 -12.53 -25.79 -9.30
C GLY A 240 -12.60 -25.18 -10.70
N ASP A 241 -12.41 -23.88 -10.84
CA ASP A 241 -12.39 -23.24 -12.16
C ASP A 241 -11.16 -23.64 -12.98
N ASN A 242 -11.36 -23.76 -14.30
CA ASN A 242 -10.26 -23.91 -15.24
C ASN A 242 -9.62 -22.55 -15.51
N ALA A 243 -8.30 -22.51 -15.46
CA ALA A 243 -7.52 -21.33 -15.80
C ALA A 243 -6.43 -21.66 -16.80
N GLU A 244 -6.00 -20.67 -17.57
CA GLU A 244 -4.90 -20.79 -18.51
C GLU A 244 -3.75 -19.89 -18.05
N ILE A 245 -2.56 -20.47 -17.94
CA ILE A 245 -1.32 -19.73 -17.71
C ILE A 245 -0.80 -19.30 -19.07
N VAL A 246 -0.77 -17.99 -19.29
CA VAL A 246 -0.28 -17.35 -20.53
C VAL A 246 0.99 -16.55 -20.22
N GLY A 247 1.85 -16.33 -21.20
CA GLY A 247 3.06 -15.53 -21.03
C GLY A 247 4.19 -15.96 -21.96
N LEU A 248 5.34 -16.30 -21.42
CA LEU A 248 6.58 -16.57 -22.18
C LEU A 248 6.57 -17.86 -23.03
N GLN A 249 5.59 -18.73 -22.84
CA GLN A 249 5.45 -19.97 -23.63
C GLN A 249 4.58 -19.71 -24.85
N GLU A 250 4.89 -20.38 -25.97
CA GLU A 250 4.11 -20.26 -27.22
C GLU A 250 2.66 -20.75 -27.08
N LYS A 251 2.42 -21.70 -26.18
CA LYS A 251 1.09 -22.24 -25.92
C LYS A 251 0.67 -22.04 -24.49
N PRO A 252 -0.59 -21.63 -24.24
CA PRO A 252 -1.15 -21.57 -22.90
C PRO A 252 -1.08 -22.94 -22.21
N THR A 253 -0.82 -22.92 -20.89
CA THR A 253 -0.87 -24.12 -20.06
C THR A 253 -2.17 -24.12 -19.27
N ALA A 254 -3.03 -25.13 -19.53
CA ALA A 254 -4.26 -25.30 -18.77
C ALA A 254 -3.97 -25.83 -17.36
N THR A 255 -4.69 -25.27 -16.38
CA THR A 255 -4.61 -25.68 -14.97
C THR A 255 -6.00 -25.57 -14.32
N VAL A 256 -6.14 -26.13 -13.12
CA VAL A 256 -7.35 -25.99 -12.30
C VAL A 256 -7.00 -25.26 -11.02
N VAL A 257 -7.82 -24.29 -10.63
CA VAL A 257 -7.65 -23.55 -9.39
C VAL A 257 -8.05 -24.46 -8.22
N THR A 258 -7.10 -24.81 -7.37
CA THR A 258 -7.31 -25.70 -6.21
C THR A 258 -7.56 -24.96 -4.91
N GLY A 259 -7.34 -23.65 -4.86
CA GLY A 259 -7.59 -22.82 -3.69
C GLY A 259 -7.44 -21.34 -4.02
N VAL A 260 -8.21 -20.50 -3.34
CA VAL A 260 -8.12 -19.03 -3.39
C VAL A 260 -7.95 -18.54 -1.97
N GLU A 261 -6.95 -17.68 -1.75
CA GLU A 261 -6.61 -17.17 -0.42
C GLU A 261 -6.23 -15.69 -0.48
N MET A 262 -6.60 -14.95 0.54
CA MET A 262 -6.17 -13.57 0.78
C MET A 262 -5.81 -13.41 2.27
N PHE A 263 -4.66 -12.84 2.61
CA PHE A 263 -4.18 -12.68 3.98
C PHE A 263 -4.23 -13.97 4.82
N ARG A 264 -3.88 -15.11 4.21
CA ARG A 264 -3.93 -16.47 4.82
C ARG A 264 -5.32 -16.95 5.21
N LYS A 265 -6.37 -16.26 4.79
CA LYS A 265 -7.77 -16.68 4.90
C LYS A 265 -8.24 -17.27 3.58
N THR A 266 -9.11 -18.27 3.63
CA THR A 266 -9.70 -18.86 2.40
C THR A 266 -10.82 -17.98 1.88
N LEU A 267 -10.95 -17.96 0.55
CA LEU A 267 -12.03 -17.28 -0.16
C LEU A 267 -12.83 -18.32 -0.95
N ASP A 268 -14.12 -18.08 -1.15
CA ASP A 268 -14.96 -18.86 -2.08
C ASP A 268 -14.69 -18.47 -3.52
N GLN A 269 -14.46 -17.16 -3.74
CA GLN A 269 -14.15 -16.58 -5.05
C GLN A 269 -13.40 -15.25 -4.90
#